data_a848e8d6361b0a046dd8ef9f5ce4a3ef
#
_entry.id   a848e8d6361b0a046dd8ef9f5ce4a3ef
#
_cell.length_a   1.000
_cell.length_b   1.000
_cell.length_c   1.000
_cell.angle_alpha   90.00
_cell.angle_beta   90.00
_cell.angle_gamma   90.00
#
_symmetry.space_group_name_H-M   'P 1'
#
loop_
_entity.id
_entity.type
_entity.pdbx_description
1 polymer ?
#
loop_
_entity_poly.entity_id
_entity_poly.type
_entity_poly.pdbx_seq_one_letter_code
_entity_poly.pdbx_strand_id
1 'polypeptide(L)'
;YSGTALTAILKQPLNTDIRREYAKAGLEWSPPLGFNNTFAMIVRKSTAQQEGLRTISDLTKVAPKIRPGFGYEFTERPDGWSGLQQTYGLRVATAPRTMDLGLTYKALATGEIDLIAGNSTDGLIEPLRLVILEDDRRYFPPYEAVIVRRRDIGERCAAATTALETLRNSIDDAAMRRLNYEVDGKKREVADVVREHLR
;
A
#
# COMPACT_ATOMS: atom_id res chain seq x y z
N TYR A 1 6.06 2.31 8.20
CA TYR A 1 5.01 1.27 8.09
C TYR A 1 5.48 -0.03 8.74
N SER A 2 4.55 -0.80 9.33
CA SER A 2 4.86 -2.04 10.06
C SER A 2 5.57 -3.06 9.17
N GLY A 3 5.09 -3.32 7.97
CA GLY A 3 5.71 -4.25 7.04
C GLY A 3 7.12 -3.83 6.63
N THR A 4 7.35 -2.56 6.30
CA THR A 4 8.68 -2.03 5.97
C THR A 4 9.66 -2.18 7.13
N ALA A 5 9.23 -1.86 8.34
CA ALA A 5 10.07 -1.98 9.53
C ALA A 5 10.49 -3.45 9.77
N LEU A 6 9.58 -4.39 9.52
CA LEU A 6 9.84 -5.80 9.69
C LEU A 6 10.78 -6.35 8.61
N THR A 7 10.44 -6.16 7.35
CA THR A 7 11.14 -6.80 6.22
C THR A 7 12.41 -6.06 5.80
N ALA A 8 12.35 -4.74 5.67
CA ALA A 8 13.46 -3.93 5.15
C ALA A 8 14.46 -3.51 6.25
N ILE A 9 13.96 -3.15 7.45
CA ILE A 9 14.82 -2.65 8.53
C ILE A 9 15.35 -3.81 9.39
N LEU A 10 14.45 -4.63 9.93
CA LEU A 10 14.85 -5.73 10.83
C LEU A 10 15.28 -6.99 10.07
N LYS A 11 14.95 -7.12 8.80
CA LYS A 11 15.20 -8.32 7.97
C LYS A 11 14.68 -9.61 8.63
N GLN A 12 13.52 -9.51 9.25
CA GLN A 12 12.86 -10.60 9.98
C GLN A 12 11.69 -11.18 9.19
N PRO A 13 11.32 -12.44 9.43
CA PRO A 13 10.12 -13.05 8.85
C PRO A 13 8.83 -12.30 9.22
N LEU A 14 7.83 -12.36 8.35
CA LEU A 14 6.55 -11.65 8.51
C LEU A 14 5.75 -12.03 9.78
N ASN A 15 6.03 -13.17 10.39
CA ASN A 15 5.41 -13.63 11.62
C ASN A 15 6.14 -13.16 12.89
N THR A 16 7.18 -12.35 12.77
CA THR A 16 7.93 -11.82 13.92
C THR A 16 7.12 -10.74 14.63
N ASP A 17 7.09 -10.79 15.96
CA ASP A 17 6.52 -9.71 16.77
C ASP A 17 7.42 -8.47 16.74
N ILE A 18 7.10 -7.58 15.83
CA ILE A 18 7.87 -6.36 15.58
C ILE A 18 7.91 -5.43 16.80
N ARG A 19 6.84 -5.37 17.58
CA ARG A 19 6.79 -4.52 18.79
C ARG A 19 7.81 -4.98 19.80
N ARG A 20 7.94 -6.30 19.96
CA ARG A 20 8.93 -6.91 20.85
C ARG A 20 10.35 -6.64 20.38
N GLU A 21 10.62 -6.71 19.08
CA GLU A 21 11.95 -6.44 18.53
C GLU A 21 12.35 -4.96 18.74
N TYR A 22 11.46 -4.03 18.49
CA TYR A 22 11.72 -2.60 18.73
C TYR A 22 11.87 -2.27 20.24
N ALA A 23 11.11 -2.97 21.10
CA ALA A 23 11.23 -2.78 22.56
C ALA A 23 12.62 -3.14 23.09
N LYS A 24 13.31 -4.12 22.49
CA LYS A 24 14.71 -4.45 22.82
C LYS A 24 15.67 -3.28 22.57
N ALA A 25 15.36 -2.45 21.59
CA ALA A 25 16.13 -1.25 21.25
C ALA A 25 15.68 0.00 22.03
N GLY A 26 14.81 -0.15 23.03
CA GLY A 26 14.28 0.98 23.82
C GLY A 26 13.26 1.84 23.08
N LEU A 27 12.63 1.27 22.03
CA LEU A 27 11.62 1.94 21.22
C LEU A 27 10.23 1.40 21.54
N GLU A 28 9.23 2.25 21.39
CA GLU A 28 7.82 1.94 21.57
C GLU A 28 7.03 2.25 20.31
N TRP A 29 6.04 1.40 20.04
CA TRP A 29 5.12 1.55 18.92
C TRP A 29 3.77 2.05 19.43
N SER A 30 3.24 3.09 18.77
CA SER A 30 1.86 3.51 18.99
C SER A 30 0.88 2.45 18.48
N PRO A 31 -0.39 2.53 18.86
CA PRO A 31 -1.47 1.96 18.08
C PRO A 31 -1.44 2.51 16.64
N PRO A 32 -2.03 1.80 15.64
CA PRO A 32 -2.11 2.29 14.28
C PRO A 32 -2.78 3.66 14.17
N LEU A 33 -2.33 4.46 13.19
CA LEU A 33 -2.93 5.76 12.87
C LEU A 33 -4.30 5.63 12.19
N GLY A 34 -4.62 4.44 11.63
CA GLY A 34 -5.93 4.12 11.07
C GLY A 34 -5.90 3.71 9.61
N PHE A 35 -4.78 3.83 8.91
CA PHE A 35 -4.64 3.39 7.53
C PHE A 35 -3.54 2.35 7.33
N ASN A 36 -3.71 1.55 6.28
CA ASN A 36 -2.82 0.48 5.88
C ASN A 36 -2.34 0.70 4.45
N ASN A 37 -1.07 1.05 4.26
CA ASN A 37 -0.49 1.31 2.94
C ASN A 37 0.23 0.08 2.37
N THR A 38 -0.51 -1.01 2.18
CA THR A 38 0.02 -2.26 1.60
C THR A 38 0.09 -2.21 0.08
N PHE A 39 0.83 -3.13 -0.52
CA PHE A 39 0.70 -3.38 -1.97
C PHE A 39 -0.74 -3.76 -2.32
N ALA A 40 -1.17 -3.32 -3.49
CA ALA A 40 -2.51 -3.56 -4.00
C ALA A 40 -2.47 -3.93 -5.49
N MET A 41 -3.19 -4.98 -5.85
CA MET A 41 -3.41 -5.32 -7.26
C MET A 41 -4.56 -4.49 -7.80
N ILE A 42 -4.30 -3.70 -8.84
CA ILE A 42 -5.20 -2.67 -9.33
C ILE A 42 -5.53 -2.90 -10.80
N VAL A 43 -6.81 -2.80 -11.12
CA VAL A 43 -7.36 -2.92 -12.49
C VAL A 43 -8.28 -1.75 -12.80
N ARG A 44 -8.62 -1.54 -14.09
CA ARG A 44 -9.67 -0.59 -14.46
C ARG A 44 -11.03 -1.05 -13.95
N LYS A 45 -11.86 -0.13 -13.49
CA LYS A 45 -13.24 -0.41 -13.04
C LYS A 45 -14.06 -1.08 -14.14
N SER A 46 -13.91 -0.65 -15.40
CA SER A 46 -14.57 -1.27 -16.54
C SER A 46 -14.17 -2.74 -16.71
N THR A 47 -12.88 -3.05 -16.64
CA THR A 47 -12.37 -4.43 -16.70
C THR A 47 -12.90 -5.27 -15.55
N ALA A 48 -12.87 -4.74 -14.32
CA ALA A 48 -13.41 -5.45 -13.15
C ALA A 48 -14.89 -5.79 -13.31
N GLN A 49 -15.69 -4.87 -13.84
CA GLN A 49 -17.12 -5.09 -14.07
C GLN A 49 -17.38 -6.08 -15.20
N GLN A 50 -16.67 -5.98 -16.33
CA GLN A 50 -16.84 -6.86 -17.49
C GLN A 50 -16.45 -8.31 -17.19
N GLU A 51 -15.34 -8.50 -16.47
CA GLU A 51 -14.77 -9.82 -16.18
C GLU A 51 -15.19 -10.37 -14.81
N GLY A 52 -15.98 -9.62 -14.05
CA GLY A 52 -16.44 -10.02 -12.71
C GLY A 52 -15.31 -10.16 -11.69
N LEU A 53 -14.29 -9.28 -11.76
CA LEU A 53 -13.13 -9.34 -10.86
C LEU A 53 -13.42 -8.57 -9.58
N ARG A 54 -13.28 -9.24 -8.44
CA ARG A 54 -13.38 -8.66 -7.09
C ARG A 54 -12.16 -8.94 -6.24
N THR A 55 -11.59 -10.14 -6.40
CA THR A 55 -10.46 -10.63 -5.62
C THR A 55 -9.24 -10.87 -6.51
N ILE A 56 -8.06 -11.01 -5.90
CA ILE A 56 -6.85 -11.42 -6.64
C ILE A 56 -7.03 -12.84 -7.20
N SER A 57 -7.73 -13.73 -6.50
CA SER A 57 -8.05 -15.06 -7.02
C SER A 57 -8.85 -15.01 -8.32
N ASP A 58 -9.71 -14.01 -8.52
CA ASP A 58 -10.49 -13.87 -9.75
C ASP A 58 -9.61 -13.61 -10.99
N LEU A 59 -8.42 -13.05 -10.81
CA LEU A 59 -7.47 -12.85 -11.91
C LEU A 59 -7.11 -14.14 -12.63
N THR A 60 -7.22 -15.31 -11.97
CA THR A 60 -6.96 -16.61 -12.61
C THR A 60 -7.83 -16.85 -13.85
N LYS A 61 -9.07 -16.30 -13.86
CA LYS A 61 -10.04 -16.44 -14.94
C LYS A 61 -9.58 -15.75 -16.23
N VAL A 62 -8.84 -14.65 -16.07
CA VAL A 62 -8.43 -13.77 -17.18
C VAL A 62 -6.91 -13.70 -17.35
N ALA A 63 -6.14 -14.36 -16.49
CA ALA A 63 -4.68 -14.31 -16.47
C ALA A 63 -4.03 -14.54 -17.85
N PRO A 64 -4.47 -15.47 -18.70
CA PRO A 64 -3.88 -15.65 -20.03
C PRO A 64 -4.01 -14.44 -20.96
N LYS A 65 -4.96 -13.54 -20.71
CA LYS A 65 -5.23 -12.37 -21.57
C LYS A 65 -4.72 -11.07 -20.94
N ILE A 66 -4.37 -11.09 -19.67
CA ILE A 66 -3.92 -9.90 -18.93
C ILE A 66 -2.51 -9.50 -19.38
N ARG A 67 -2.31 -8.21 -19.58
CA ARG A 67 -1.03 -7.55 -19.80
C ARG A 67 -0.62 -6.84 -18.50
N PRO A 68 0.21 -7.47 -17.64
CA PRO A 68 0.64 -6.85 -16.40
C PRO A 68 1.73 -5.81 -16.66
N GLY A 69 1.74 -4.74 -15.84
CA GLY A 69 2.80 -3.75 -15.81
C GLY A 69 3.10 -3.32 -14.39
N PHE A 70 4.36 -3.32 -13.98
CA PHE A 70 4.75 -3.10 -12.59
C PHE A 70 5.92 -2.14 -12.47
N GLY A 71 6.04 -1.53 -11.29
CA GLY A 71 7.25 -0.83 -10.89
C GLY A 71 8.42 -1.82 -10.67
N TYR A 72 9.64 -1.32 -10.79
CA TYR A 72 10.87 -2.11 -10.62
C TYR A 72 10.88 -2.88 -9.30
N GLU A 73 10.52 -2.19 -8.19
CA GLU A 73 10.52 -2.79 -6.87
C GLU A 73 9.64 -4.05 -6.79
N PHE A 74 8.41 -3.98 -7.31
CA PHE A 74 7.47 -5.09 -7.26
C PHE A 74 7.90 -6.27 -8.14
N THR A 75 8.62 -5.99 -9.22
CA THR A 75 9.16 -7.04 -10.10
C THR A 75 10.34 -7.78 -9.47
N GLU A 76 11.21 -7.05 -8.76
CA GLU A 76 12.48 -7.58 -8.24
C GLU A 76 12.33 -8.30 -6.87
N ARG A 77 11.35 -7.93 -6.07
CA ARG A 77 11.19 -8.47 -4.72
C ARG A 77 10.68 -9.90 -4.73
N PRO A 78 11.18 -10.78 -3.85
CA PRO A 78 10.65 -12.15 -3.69
C PRO A 78 9.17 -12.18 -3.28
N ASP A 79 8.74 -11.20 -2.46
CA ASP A 79 7.36 -10.98 -2.03
C ASP A 79 6.56 -10.07 -2.99
N GLY A 80 7.08 -9.83 -4.18
CA GLY A 80 6.42 -9.11 -5.27
C GLY A 80 5.71 -10.05 -6.25
N TRP A 81 5.91 -9.80 -7.57
CA TRP A 81 5.17 -10.51 -8.62
C TRP A 81 5.39 -12.03 -8.61
N SER A 82 6.63 -12.49 -8.46
CA SER A 82 6.96 -13.92 -8.50
C SER A 82 6.24 -14.71 -7.40
N GLY A 83 6.30 -14.22 -6.15
CA GLY A 83 5.61 -14.84 -5.02
C GLY A 83 4.10 -14.76 -5.15
N LEU A 84 3.56 -13.63 -5.66
CA LEU A 84 2.13 -13.47 -5.91
C LEU A 84 1.62 -14.48 -6.95
N GLN A 85 2.34 -14.64 -8.07
CA GLN A 85 2.01 -15.62 -9.11
C GLN A 85 1.94 -17.04 -8.54
N GLN A 86 2.91 -17.42 -7.74
CA GLN A 86 2.97 -18.73 -7.11
C GLN A 86 1.80 -18.94 -6.14
N THR A 87 1.54 -17.96 -5.28
CA THR A 87 0.48 -18.04 -4.25
C THR A 87 -0.91 -18.12 -4.88
N TYR A 88 -1.18 -17.34 -5.90
CA TYR A 88 -2.49 -17.28 -6.56
C TYR A 88 -2.62 -18.18 -7.77
N GLY A 89 -1.54 -18.83 -8.23
CA GLY A 89 -1.54 -19.68 -9.41
C GLY A 89 -1.76 -18.90 -10.72
N LEU A 90 -1.32 -17.64 -10.78
CA LEU A 90 -1.54 -16.78 -11.93
C LEU A 90 -0.63 -17.17 -13.11
N ARG A 91 -1.24 -17.57 -14.23
CA ARG A 91 -0.54 -17.96 -15.46
C ARG A 91 -0.79 -16.92 -16.53
N VAL A 92 0.02 -15.86 -16.57
CA VAL A 92 -0.03 -14.85 -17.61
C VAL A 92 0.71 -15.31 -18.86
N ALA A 93 0.18 -15.00 -20.04
CA ALA A 93 0.82 -15.35 -21.30
C ALA A 93 1.97 -14.39 -21.65
N THR A 94 1.94 -13.17 -21.13
CA THR A 94 2.91 -12.11 -21.42
C THR A 94 3.69 -11.75 -20.16
N ALA A 95 5.01 -11.67 -20.27
CA ALA A 95 5.83 -11.18 -19.17
C ALA A 95 5.42 -9.75 -18.77
N PRO A 96 5.45 -9.40 -17.47
CA PRO A 96 5.15 -8.06 -17.03
C PRO A 96 6.05 -7.02 -17.68
N ARG A 97 5.47 -5.89 -18.09
CA ARG A 97 6.24 -4.72 -18.51
C ARG A 97 6.71 -3.98 -17.27
N THR A 98 8.02 -3.73 -17.16
CA THR A 98 8.59 -2.97 -16.05
C THR A 98 8.73 -1.51 -16.46
N MET A 99 8.24 -0.59 -15.62
CA MET A 99 8.27 0.84 -15.86
C MET A 99 8.25 1.62 -14.54
N ASP A 100 8.46 2.93 -14.62
CA ASP A 100 8.27 3.81 -13.47
C ASP A 100 6.84 3.72 -12.92
N LEU A 101 6.71 3.76 -11.58
CA LEU A 101 5.41 3.58 -10.90
C LEU A 101 4.36 4.62 -11.37
N GLY A 102 4.76 5.87 -11.56
CA GLY A 102 3.86 6.92 -12.06
C GLY A 102 3.34 6.64 -13.47
N LEU A 103 4.15 5.99 -14.31
CA LEU A 103 3.76 5.60 -15.66
C LEU A 103 2.81 4.41 -15.68
N THR A 104 2.88 3.49 -14.69
CA THR A 104 1.97 2.34 -14.62
C THR A 104 0.51 2.77 -14.52
N TYR A 105 0.19 3.80 -13.72
CA TYR A 105 -1.15 4.35 -13.58
C TYR A 105 -1.69 4.91 -14.91
N LYS A 106 -0.87 5.64 -15.64
CA LYS A 106 -1.23 6.18 -16.96
C LYS A 106 -1.47 5.05 -17.96
N ALA A 107 -0.55 4.10 -18.06
CA ALA A 107 -0.65 2.97 -18.98
C ALA A 107 -1.88 2.08 -18.67
N LEU A 108 -2.24 1.91 -17.39
CA LEU A 108 -3.46 1.22 -16.99
C LEU A 108 -4.71 2.01 -17.40
N ALA A 109 -4.75 3.31 -17.16
CA ALA A 109 -5.89 4.17 -17.48
C ALA A 109 -6.14 4.24 -19.01
N THR A 110 -5.07 4.28 -19.83
CA THR A 110 -5.16 4.29 -21.32
C THR A 110 -5.39 2.91 -21.93
N GLY A 111 -5.34 1.83 -21.15
CA GLY A 111 -5.57 0.47 -21.65
C GLY A 111 -4.35 -0.16 -22.34
N GLU A 112 -3.15 0.40 -22.17
CA GLU A 112 -1.90 -0.20 -22.64
C GLU A 112 -1.52 -1.46 -21.87
N ILE A 113 -1.85 -1.47 -20.57
CA ILE A 113 -1.75 -2.62 -19.66
C ILE A 113 -3.08 -2.81 -18.94
N ASP A 114 -3.27 -3.94 -18.27
CA ASP A 114 -4.54 -4.34 -17.67
C ASP A 114 -4.48 -4.53 -16.17
N LEU A 115 -3.28 -4.69 -15.61
CA LEU A 115 -3.03 -4.95 -14.21
C LEU A 115 -1.77 -4.23 -13.76
N ILE A 116 -1.84 -3.54 -12.62
CA ILE A 116 -0.68 -2.95 -11.95
C ILE A 116 -0.60 -3.38 -10.50
N ALA A 117 0.57 -3.26 -9.92
CA ALA A 117 0.78 -3.22 -8.47
C ALA A 117 1.01 -1.76 -8.07
N GLY A 118 0.13 -1.25 -7.24
CA GLY A 118 0.26 0.07 -6.60
C GLY A 118 0.19 -0.09 -5.09
N ASN A 119 -0.09 1.01 -4.38
CA ASN A 119 -0.35 0.98 -2.95
C ASN A 119 -1.83 1.25 -2.67
N SER A 120 -2.35 0.65 -1.61
CA SER A 120 -3.78 0.75 -1.26
C SER A 120 -4.26 2.19 -0.96
N THR A 121 -3.33 3.09 -0.67
CA THR A 121 -3.62 4.51 -0.40
C THR A 121 -3.21 5.46 -1.53
N ASP A 122 -2.86 4.95 -2.72
CA ASP A 122 -2.46 5.81 -3.84
C ASP A 122 -3.60 6.72 -4.30
N GLY A 123 -3.31 8.01 -4.43
CA GLY A 123 -4.30 9.04 -4.71
C GLY A 123 -4.92 8.98 -6.11
N LEU A 124 -4.27 8.32 -7.07
CA LEU A 124 -4.73 8.23 -8.47
C LEU A 124 -5.80 7.15 -8.69
N ILE A 125 -6.06 6.28 -7.72
CA ILE A 125 -6.98 5.15 -7.87
C ILE A 125 -8.39 5.62 -8.24
N GLU A 126 -8.99 6.48 -7.43
CA GLU A 126 -10.37 6.94 -7.63
C GLU A 126 -10.52 7.85 -8.87
N PRO A 127 -9.68 8.89 -9.06
CA PRO A 127 -9.80 9.79 -10.21
C PRO A 127 -9.64 9.10 -11.57
N LEU A 128 -8.79 8.08 -11.63
CA LEU A 128 -8.59 7.28 -12.85
C LEU A 128 -9.60 6.13 -13.01
N ARG A 129 -10.62 6.06 -12.13
CA ARG A 129 -11.63 4.99 -12.14
C ARG A 129 -11.01 3.60 -12.09
N LEU A 130 -10.06 3.43 -11.20
CA LEU A 130 -9.41 2.16 -10.94
C LEU A 130 -10.04 1.47 -9.72
N VAL A 131 -9.80 0.17 -9.58
CA VAL A 131 -10.32 -0.66 -8.49
C VAL A 131 -9.19 -1.51 -7.94
N ILE A 132 -9.09 -1.54 -6.62
CA ILE A 132 -8.24 -2.48 -5.89
C ILE A 132 -8.97 -3.82 -5.82
N LEU A 133 -8.27 -4.90 -6.16
CA LEU A 133 -8.76 -6.26 -5.93
C LEU A 133 -8.46 -6.68 -4.50
N GLU A 134 -9.41 -7.33 -3.86
CA GLU A 134 -9.25 -7.87 -2.51
C GLU A 134 -8.18 -8.97 -2.48
N ASP A 135 -7.25 -8.89 -1.54
CA ASP A 135 -6.26 -9.92 -1.27
C ASP A 135 -6.88 -11.04 -0.41
N ASP A 136 -7.69 -11.88 -1.04
CA ASP A 136 -8.50 -12.92 -0.41
C ASP A 136 -7.67 -14.07 0.20
N ARG A 137 -6.37 -14.16 -0.13
CA ARG A 137 -5.43 -15.11 0.49
C ARG A 137 -4.49 -14.47 1.50
N ARG A 138 -4.62 -13.15 1.74
CA ARG A 138 -3.76 -12.39 2.66
C ARG A 138 -2.27 -12.56 2.36
N TYR A 139 -1.94 -12.44 1.09
CA TYR A 139 -0.56 -12.56 0.62
C TYR A 139 0.30 -11.39 1.07
N PHE A 140 -0.25 -10.18 0.99
CA PHE A 140 0.45 -8.98 1.41
C PHE A 140 0.35 -8.81 2.93
N PRO A 141 1.48 -8.61 3.62
CA PRO A 141 1.44 -8.30 5.04
C PRO A 141 0.80 -6.92 5.29
N PRO A 142 0.31 -6.68 6.51
CA PRO A 142 -0.16 -5.36 6.89
C PRO A 142 1.00 -4.36 6.88
N TYR A 143 0.75 -3.18 6.29
CA TYR A 143 1.63 -2.02 6.29
C TYR A 143 0.94 -0.85 7.01
N GLU A 144 0.54 -1.10 8.26
CA GLU A 144 -0.08 -0.09 9.11
C GLU A 144 0.87 1.07 9.40
N ALA A 145 0.38 2.28 9.27
CA ALA A 145 1.10 3.47 9.70
C ALA A 145 1.07 3.57 11.22
N VAL A 146 2.26 3.70 11.82
CA VAL A 146 2.44 3.78 13.27
C VAL A 146 3.47 4.84 13.62
N ILE A 147 3.40 5.36 14.82
CA ILE A 147 4.42 6.23 15.39
C ILE A 147 5.40 5.36 16.18
N VAL A 148 6.69 5.50 15.90
CA VAL A 148 7.75 4.87 16.67
C VAL A 148 8.45 5.97 17.47
N ARG A 149 8.55 5.78 18.78
CA ARG A 149 9.20 6.73 19.68
C ARG A 149 10.20 6.03 20.63
N ARG A 150 11.12 6.77 21.15
CA ARG A 150 11.94 6.28 22.27
C ARG A 150 11.07 6.19 23.53
N ARG A 151 11.32 5.16 24.33
CA ARG A 151 10.55 4.93 25.56
C ARG A 151 10.64 6.10 26.55
N ASP A 152 11.82 6.72 26.66
CA ASP A 152 12.06 7.85 27.58
C ASP A 152 11.31 9.15 27.20
N ILE A 153 10.77 9.24 25.98
CA ILE A 153 9.99 10.42 25.54
C ILE A 153 8.71 10.58 26.37
N GLY A 154 8.06 9.47 26.76
CA GLY A 154 6.87 9.51 27.62
C GLY A 154 7.13 10.19 28.97
N GLU A 155 8.32 9.95 29.54
CA GLU A 155 8.74 10.54 30.83
C GLU A 155 9.20 12.00 30.67
N ARG A 156 9.91 12.31 29.58
CA ARG A 156 10.53 13.63 29.35
C ARG A 156 9.57 14.66 28.77
N CYS A 157 8.54 14.25 28.04
CA CYS A 157 7.62 15.13 27.36
C CYS A 157 6.21 14.51 27.24
N ALA A 158 5.47 14.45 28.34
CA ALA A 158 4.12 13.90 28.38
C ALA A 158 3.16 14.61 27.43
N ALA A 159 3.28 15.94 27.28
CA ALA A 159 2.45 16.72 26.37
C ALA A 159 2.61 16.28 24.90
N ALA A 160 3.84 16.00 24.45
CA ALA A 160 4.09 15.49 23.10
C ALA A 160 3.47 14.10 22.92
N THR A 161 3.58 13.23 23.93
CA THR A 161 2.96 11.91 23.90
C THR A 161 1.45 12.01 23.75
N THR A 162 0.79 12.83 24.55
CA THR A 162 -0.67 13.06 24.46
C THR A 162 -1.06 13.60 23.08
N ALA A 163 -0.33 14.58 22.56
CA ALA A 163 -0.58 15.11 21.22
C ALA A 163 -0.47 14.04 20.12
N LEU A 164 0.52 13.15 20.20
CA LEU A 164 0.67 12.06 19.25
C LEU A 164 -0.43 11.00 19.36
N GLU A 165 -0.96 10.78 20.55
CA GLU A 165 -2.06 9.83 20.77
C GLU A 165 -3.39 10.31 20.14
N THR A 166 -3.60 11.61 19.94
CA THR A 166 -4.77 12.14 19.24
C THR A 166 -4.82 11.73 17.76
N LEU A 167 -3.67 11.35 17.20
CA LEU A 167 -3.60 10.89 15.80
C LEU A 167 -4.05 9.44 15.62
N ARG A 168 -4.33 8.72 16.69
CA ARG A 168 -4.81 7.34 16.62
C ARG A 168 -6.15 7.26 15.90
N ASN A 169 -6.21 6.41 14.85
CA ASN A 169 -7.40 6.22 14.01
C ASN A 169 -7.96 7.53 13.43
N SER A 170 -7.13 8.57 13.30
CA SER A 170 -7.56 9.87 12.76
C SER A 170 -7.68 9.88 11.23
N ILE A 171 -7.01 8.96 10.55
CA ILE A 171 -6.96 8.88 9.09
C ILE A 171 -7.24 7.44 8.68
N ASP A 172 -8.32 7.19 7.93
CA ASP A 172 -8.57 5.91 7.28
C ASP A 172 -7.94 5.84 5.87
N ASP A 173 -8.01 4.67 5.22
CA ASP A 173 -7.46 4.46 3.88
C ASP A 173 -8.09 5.42 2.85
N ALA A 174 -9.38 5.70 2.96
CA ALA A 174 -10.08 6.58 2.02
C ALA A 174 -9.65 8.05 2.22
N ALA A 175 -9.51 8.49 3.47
CA ALA A 175 -8.98 9.81 3.78
C ALA A 175 -7.55 9.96 3.27
N MET A 176 -6.69 8.94 3.48
CA MET A 176 -5.32 8.97 2.99
C MET A 176 -5.27 9.03 1.46
N ARG A 177 -6.11 8.28 0.72
CA ARG A 177 -6.21 8.40 -0.75
C ARG A 177 -6.59 9.83 -1.18
N ARG A 178 -7.54 10.45 -0.49
CA ARG A 178 -7.92 11.85 -0.80
C ARG A 178 -6.77 12.82 -0.57
N LEU A 179 -6.06 12.71 0.56
CA LEU A 179 -4.90 13.56 0.86
C LEU A 179 -3.77 13.36 -0.16
N ASN A 180 -3.46 12.12 -0.50
CA ASN A 180 -2.47 11.81 -1.53
C ASN A 180 -2.89 12.36 -2.91
N TYR A 181 -4.18 12.34 -3.24
CA TYR A 181 -4.65 12.95 -4.49
C TYR A 181 -4.49 14.47 -4.53
N GLU A 182 -4.68 15.16 -3.41
CA GLU A 182 -4.41 16.62 -3.35
C GLU A 182 -2.95 16.93 -3.72
N VAL A 183 -2.00 16.09 -3.29
CA VAL A 183 -0.59 16.24 -3.58
C VAL A 183 -0.24 15.70 -4.98
N ASP A 184 -0.51 14.43 -5.25
CA ASP A 184 -0.03 13.74 -6.46
C ASP A 184 -0.85 14.12 -7.71
N GLY A 185 -2.15 14.26 -7.55
CA GLY A 185 -3.06 14.60 -8.64
C GLY A 185 -3.17 16.09 -8.89
N LYS A 186 -3.40 16.89 -7.84
CA LYS A 186 -3.61 18.34 -7.94
C LYS A 186 -2.32 19.16 -7.78
N LYS A 187 -1.19 18.52 -7.49
CA LYS A 187 0.12 19.16 -7.35
C LYS A 187 0.18 20.24 -6.26
N ARG A 188 -0.60 20.06 -5.19
CA ARG A 188 -0.58 20.95 -4.04
C ARG A 188 0.63 20.66 -3.15
N GLU A 189 1.07 21.68 -2.43
CA GLU A 189 2.14 21.52 -1.44
C GLU A 189 1.66 20.68 -0.24
N VAL A 190 2.48 19.69 0.16
CA VAL A 190 2.18 18.77 1.27
C VAL A 190 1.83 19.52 2.55
N ALA A 191 2.61 20.58 2.87
CA ALA A 191 2.40 21.38 4.07
C ALA A 191 1.02 22.06 4.13
N ASP A 192 0.48 22.47 2.98
CA ASP A 192 -0.84 23.10 2.91
C ASP A 192 -1.95 22.07 3.09
N VAL A 193 -1.82 20.91 2.44
CA VAL A 193 -2.78 19.80 2.57
C VAL A 193 -2.85 19.31 4.01
N VAL A 194 -1.70 19.11 4.66
CA VAL A 194 -1.63 18.71 6.08
C VAL A 194 -2.24 19.77 7.00
N ARG A 195 -1.91 21.06 6.78
CA ARG A 195 -2.45 22.15 7.60
C ARG A 195 -3.99 22.25 7.52
N GLU A 196 -4.56 22.01 6.35
CA GLU A 196 -6.01 22.00 6.16
C GLU A 196 -6.66 20.80 6.84
N HIS A 197 -6.04 19.64 6.78
CA HIS A 197 -6.55 18.41 7.39
C HIS A 197 -6.55 18.45 8.93
N LEU A 198 -5.57 19.16 9.54
CA LEU A 198 -5.42 19.25 10.99
C LEU A 198 -6.25 20.38 11.64
N ARG A 199 -7.05 21.15 10.86
CA ARG A 199 -7.97 22.17 11.35
C ARG A 199 -9.34 21.60 11.70
#